data_690cfce206194998f537fbb29acee909
#
_entry.id   690cfce206194998f537fbb29acee909
#
_cell.length_a   1.000
_cell.length_b   1.000
_cell.length_c   1.000
_cell.angle_alpha   90.00
_cell.angle_beta   90.00
_cell.angle_gamma   90.00
#
_symmetry.space_group_name_H-M   'P 1'
#
loop_
_entity.id
_entity.type
_entity.pdbx_description
1 polymer ?
#
loop_
_entity_poly.entity_id
_entity_poly.type
_entity_poly.pdbx_seq_one_letter_code
_entity_poly.pdbx_strand_id
1 'polypeptide(L)'
;MKRYLDDRVQADLAQKMVFLTGPRQVGKTTLSRQLIAQQGGQYLNYDVPADRAMIIHQRWSPQAPLLVLDEIHKMPDWKAWLKGVVDGKPVSQQLLVTGSARMDTFRQSGESLAGRFFGLRLHPLSVREWSEQTGATPDAALTHLLERGGFPEPCLAPDNEQAERWRRQYFDGLVRNDVLEFSRIQEVNAIRLFAQLLRSRVGSPLSLASIARDLGVSPVTLKKYLDILEALYIVFVVRPFHDNIARATQQSPKVYFYDTGLVEGDEGLRFENLVATALLKHVQWQHDVQGKETGLHYIRTKDGAEVDFALS
;
A
#
# COMPACT_ATOMS: atom_id res chain seq x y z
N MET A 1 5.08 -4.45 17.93
CA MET A 1 6.15 -4.26 16.92
C MET A 1 6.19 -2.80 16.53
N LYS A 2 7.33 -2.12 16.75
CA LYS A 2 7.51 -0.73 16.32
C LYS A 2 7.65 -0.65 14.80
N ARG A 3 6.96 0.33 14.18
CA ARG A 3 7.02 0.56 12.73
C ARG A 3 7.81 1.83 12.44
N TYR A 4 8.38 1.90 11.26
CA TYR A 4 9.19 3.06 10.81
C TYR A 4 8.42 4.39 10.80
N LEU A 5 7.08 4.34 10.81
CA LEU A 5 6.22 5.53 10.83
C LEU A 5 5.72 5.93 12.22
N ASP A 6 5.91 5.13 13.28
CA ASP A 6 5.29 5.37 14.58
C ASP A 6 5.60 6.78 15.11
N ASP A 7 6.88 7.14 15.17
CA ASP A 7 7.31 8.45 15.69
C ASP A 7 6.83 9.60 14.76
N ARG A 8 6.75 9.34 13.45
CA ARG A 8 6.28 10.33 12.48
C ARG A 8 4.78 10.57 12.57
N VAL A 9 3.99 9.51 12.70
CA VAL A 9 2.53 9.62 12.89
C VAL A 9 2.22 10.43 14.15
N GLN A 10 2.91 10.19 15.25
CA GLN A 10 2.72 10.97 16.49
C GLN A 10 3.07 12.45 16.31
N ALA A 11 4.18 12.76 15.66
CA ALA A 11 4.60 14.13 15.40
C ALA A 11 3.61 14.87 14.48
N ASP A 12 3.09 14.20 13.46
CA ASP A 12 2.13 14.77 12.52
C ASP A 12 0.73 14.96 13.14
N LEU A 13 0.29 14.02 13.99
CA LEU A 13 -0.97 14.10 14.72
C LEU A 13 -1.03 15.30 15.67
N ALA A 14 0.12 15.76 16.18
CA ALA A 14 0.19 16.98 16.99
C ALA A 14 -0.08 18.26 16.17
N GLN A 15 0.00 18.21 14.86
CA GLN A 15 -0.15 19.37 14.00
C GLN A 15 -1.45 19.35 13.20
N LYS A 16 -1.79 18.19 12.59
CA LYS A 16 -2.93 18.03 11.69
C LYS A 16 -3.50 16.62 11.80
N MET A 17 -4.65 16.40 11.16
CA MET A 17 -5.14 15.07 10.89
C MET A 17 -4.11 14.26 10.07
N VAL A 18 -4.00 12.98 10.36
CA VAL A 18 -3.15 12.06 9.58
C VAL A 18 -4.01 11.07 8.81
N PHE A 19 -3.73 10.93 7.52
CA PHE A 19 -4.20 9.80 6.72
C PHE A 19 -3.10 8.75 6.67
N LEU A 20 -3.39 7.56 7.20
CA LEU A 20 -2.51 6.40 7.13
C LEU A 20 -3.08 5.40 6.12
N THR A 21 -2.47 5.34 4.94
CA THR A 21 -2.86 4.44 3.86
C THR A 21 -1.86 3.29 3.69
N GLY A 22 -2.13 2.36 2.80
CA GLY A 22 -1.25 1.23 2.49
C GLY A 22 -2.01 -0.08 2.30
N PRO A 23 -1.30 -1.17 1.96
CA PRO A 23 -1.90 -2.47 1.70
C PRO A 23 -2.85 -2.93 2.82
N ARG A 24 -3.83 -3.75 2.48
CA ARG A 24 -4.60 -4.47 3.50
C ARG A 24 -3.67 -5.34 4.35
N GLN A 25 -3.98 -5.52 5.64
CA GLN A 25 -3.23 -6.37 6.58
C GLN A 25 -1.75 -5.98 6.78
N VAL A 26 -1.32 -4.79 6.34
CA VAL A 26 0.05 -4.29 6.53
C VAL A 26 0.33 -3.81 7.97
N GLY A 27 -0.71 -3.74 8.82
CA GLY A 27 -0.59 -3.37 10.23
C GLY A 27 -1.12 -1.98 10.59
N LYS A 28 -1.91 -1.30 9.74
CA LYS A 28 -2.50 0.03 10.03
C LYS A 28 -3.34 0.02 11.31
N THR A 29 -4.24 -0.93 11.45
CA THR A 29 -5.10 -1.10 12.64
C THR A 29 -4.27 -1.39 13.90
N THR A 30 -3.21 -2.19 13.77
CA THR A 30 -2.29 -2.49 14.89
C THR A 30 -1.58 -1.22 15.36
N LEU A 31 -1.03 -0.43 14.43
CA LEU A 31 -0.39 0.85 14.74
C LEU A 31 -1.38 1.81 15.42
N SER A 32 -2.60 1.93 14.90
CA SER A 32 -3.65 2.77 15.48
C SER A 32 -4.00 2.37 16.92
N ARG A 33 -4.14 1.07 17.18
CA ARG A 33 -4.42 0.54 18.52
C ARG A 33 -3.24 0.74 19.47
N GLN A 34 -2.00 0.64 18.99
CA GLN A 34 -0.81 0.94 19.80
C GLN A 34 -0.77 2.41 20.22
N LEU A 35 -1.10 3.34 19.32
CA LEU A 35 -1.21 4.77 19.64
C LEU A 35 -2.28 5.03 20.69
N ILE A 36 -3.47 4.42 20.56
CA ILE A 36 -4.54 4.54 21.56
C ILE A 36 -4.09 3.98 22.93
N ALA A 37 -3.39 2.85 22.94
CA ALA A 37 -2.88 2.27 24.18
C ALA A 37 -1.84 3.17 24.89
N GLN A 38 -1.09 3.98 24.13
CA GLN A 38 -0.08 4.88 24.67
C GLN A 38 -0.65 6.19 25.20
N GLN A 39 -1.62 6.80 24.51
CA GLN A 39 -2.08 8.16 24.83
C GLN A 39 -3.58 8.27 25.17
N GLY A 40 -4.29 7.14 25.11
CA GLY A 40 -5.75 7.12 25.22
C GLY A 40 -6.42 7.48 23.89
N GLY A 41 -7.71 7.19 23.78
CA GLY A 41 -8.45 7.51 22.56
C GLY A 41 -9.61 6.56 22.30
N GLN A 42 -10.22 6.73 21.14
CA GLN A 42 -11.32 5.91 20.67
C GLN A 42 -11.05 5.45 19.22
N TYR A 43 -11.25 4.15 18.98
CA TYR A 43 -11.17 3.54 17.65
C TYR A 43 -12.57 3.18 17.17
N LEU A 44 -12.93 3.66 15.98
CA LEU A 44 -14.19 3.38 15.32
C LEU A 44 -13.96 2.89 13.91
N ASN A 45 -14.58 1.78 13.54
CA ASN A 45 -14.47 1.17 12.21
C ASN A 45 -15.82 1.24 11.49
N TYR A 46 -15.85 1.83 10.32
CA TYR A 46 -17.09 2.00 9.54
C TYR A 46 -17.73 0.67 9.10
N ASP A 47 -16.96 -0.42 9.04
CA ASP A 47 -17.50 -1.76 8.73
C ASP A 47 -18.29 -2.38 9.88
N VAL A 48 -18.05 -1.93 11.12
CA VAL A 48 -18.74 -2.40 12.31
C VAL A 48 -20.04 -1.63 12.48
N PRO A 49 -21.23 -2.27 12.48
CA PRO A 49 -22.53 -1.56 12.51
C PRO A 49 -22.70 -0.59 13.69
N ALA A 50 -22.24 -0.98 14.89
CA ALA A 50 -22.30 -0.13 16.08
C ALA A 50 -21.42 1.11 15.95
N ASP A 51 -20.17 0.94 15.48
CA ASP A 51 -19.23 2.04 15.26
C ASP A 51 -19.71 2.95 14.13
N ARG A 52 -20.29 2.37 13.05
CA ARG A 52 -20.88 3.12 11.94
C ARG A 52 -21.98 4.07 12.43
N ALA A 53 -22.87 3.60 13.31
CA ALA A 53 -23.90 4.45 13.90
C ALA A 53 -23.29 5.59 14.74
N MET A 54 -22.21 5.32 15.49
CA MET A 54 -21.46 6.34 16.23
C MET A 54 -20.79 7.35 15.29
N ILE A 55 -20.20 6.88 14.19
CA ILE A 55 -19.56 7.73 13.18
C ILE A 55 -20.59 8.65 12.52
N ILE A 56 -21.68 8.11 11.99
CA ILE A 56 -22.70 8.88 11.27
C ILE A 56 -23.28 9.98 12.16
N HIS A 57 -23.56 9.67 13.44
CA HIS A 57 -24.14 10.61 14.38
C HIS A 57 -23.12 11.39 15.22
N GLN A 58 -21.83 11.25 14.94
CA GLN A 58 -20.71 11.89 15.66
C GLN A 58 -20.78 11.68 17.18
N ARG A 59 -21.12 10.46 17.60
CA ARG A 59 -21.32 10.09 19.02
C ARG A 59 -20.05 9.49 19.64
N TRP A 60 -18.91 10.10 19.44
CA TRP A 60 -17.67 9.76 20.15
C TRP A 60 -17.39 10.77 21.27
N SER A 61 -16.49 10.40 22.18
CA SER A 61 -16.11 11.29 23.28
C SER A 61 -15.28 12.49 22.76
N PRO A 62 -15.71 13.72 22.94
CA PRO A 62 -14.91 14.90 22.61
C PRO A 62 -13.67 15.03 23.49
N GLN A 63 -13.60 14.34 24.63
CA GLN A 63 -12.46 14.31 25.55
C GLN A 63 -11.43 13.22 25.15
N ALA A 64 -11.74 12.35 24.21
CA ALA A 64 -10.79 11.35 23.73
C ALA A 64 -9.58 12.04 23.08
N PRO A 65 -8.36 11.84 23.57
CA PRO A 65 -7.17 12.51 23.02
C PRO A 65 -6.94 12.17 21.54
N LEU A 66 -7.17 10.92 21.17
CA LEU A 66 -7.06 10.43 19.81
C LEU A 66 -8.37 9.80 19.34
N LEU A 67 -8.90 10.28 18.24
CA LEU A 67 -9.99 9.62 17.50
C LEU A 67 -9.39 8.93 16.27
N VAL A 68 -9.60 7.62 16.16
CA VAL A 68 -9.25 6.83 14.97
C VAL A 68 -10.52 6.46 14.21
N LEU A 69 -10.55 6.83 12.93
CA LEU A 69 -11.63 6.48 12.01
C LEU A 69 -11.08 5.53 10.94
N ASP A 70 -11.49 4.26 11.00
CA ASP A 70 -11.04 3.24 10.05
C ASP A 70 -12.11 2.96 8.99
N GLU A 71 -11.67 2.73 7.75
CA GLU A 71 -12.51 2.41 6.57
C GLU A 71 -13.58 3.48 6.25
N ILE A 72 -13.39 4.73 6.67
CA ILE A 72 -14.35 5.82 6.50
C ILE A 72 -14.68 6.13 5.02
N HIS A 73 -13.78 5.77 4.10
CA HIS A 73 -13.96 5.96 2.67
C HIS A 73 -15.15 5.19 2.08
N LYS A 74 -15.72 4.24 2.82
CA LYS A 74 -16.94 3.50 2.45
C LYS A 74 -18.21 4.31 2.71
N MET A 75 -18.14 5.40 3.46
CA MET A 75 -19.26 6.30 3.67
C MET A 75 -19.49 7.19 2.43
N PRO A 76 -20.70 7.34 1.94
CA PRO A 76 -21.01 8.35 0.93
C PRO A 76 -20.59 9.74 1.41
N ASP A 77 -20.05 10.56 0.51
CA ASP A 77 -19.62 11.95 0.77
C ASP A 77 -18.67 12.13 1.98
N TRP A 78 -17.92 11.07 2.30
CA TRP A 78 -17.02 11.04 3.47
C TRP A 78 -16.04 12.22 3.53
N LYS A 79 -15.63 12.80 2.39
CA LYS A 79 -14.70 13.95 2.37
C LYS A 79 -15.36 15.22 2.90
N ALA A 80 -16.57 15.53 2.45
CA ALA A 80 -17.34 16.66 2.95
C ALA A 80 -17.67 16.50 4.44
N TRP A 81 -18.07 15.29 4.84
CA TRP A 81 -18.32 14.94 6.23
C TRP A 81 -17.05 15.09 7.07
N LEU A 82 -15.92 14.53 6.64
CA LEU A 82 -14.66 14.58 7.37
C LEU A 82 -14.12 16.00 7.51
N LYS A 83 -14.32 16.85 6.48
CA LYS A 83 -14.00 18.28 6.56
C LYS A 83 -14.75 18.94 7.70
N GLY A 84 -16.05 18.68 7.82
CA GLY A 84 -16.88 19.18 8.94
C GLY A 84 -16.36 18.69 10.29
N VAL A 85 -15.96 17.42 10.40
CA VAL A 85 -15.37 16.85 11.63
C VAL A 85 -14.07 17.56 12.00
N VAL A 86 -13.17 17.74 11.04
CA VAL A 86 -11.87 18.40 11.28
C VAL A 86 -12.05 19.85 11.72
N ASP A 87 -12.95 20.57 11.06
CA ASP A 87 -13.19 22.00 11.34
C ASP A 87 -13.96 22.20 12.68
N GLY A 88 -14.76 21.22 13.11
CA GLY A 88 -15.58 21.28 14.31
C GLY A 88 -15.03 20.56 15.55
N LYS A 89 -13.98 19.76 15.44
CA LYS A 89 -13.41 19.01 16.57
C LYS A 89 -12.71 19.92 17.59
N PRO A 90 -12.61 19.50 18.86
CA PRO A 90 -11.75 20.18 19.84
C PRO A 90 -10.30 20.27 19.35
N VAL A 91 -9.63 21.39 19.63
CA VAL A 91 -8.21 21.60 19.21
C VAL A 91 -7.29 20.54 19.80
N SER A 92 -7.56 20.10 21.03
CA SER A 92 -6.78 19.06 21.70
C SER A 92 -6.98 17.66 21.17
N GLN A 93 -8.08 17.40 20.41
CA GLN A 93 -8.36 16.08 19.86
C GLN A 93 -7.59 15.83 18.57
N GLN A 94 -6.74 14.81 18.59
CA GLN A 94 -6.03 14.31 17.41
C GLN A 94 -6.94 13.42 16.58
N LEU A 95 -6.74 13.41 15.26
CA LEU A 95 -7.54 12.62 14.33
C LEU A 95 -6.64 11.81 13.40
N LEU A 96 -6.76 10.48 13.51
CA LEU A 96 -6.13 9.53 12.61
C LEU A 96 -7.18 8.85 11.74
N VAL A 97 -7.03 8.93 10.46
CA VAL A 97 -7.90 8.25 9.51
C VAL A 97 -7.09 7.14 8.82
N THR A 98 -7.61 5.92 8.90
CA THR A 98 -6.98 4.77 8.25
C THR A 98 -7.89 4.20 7.19
N GLY A 99 -7.29 3.64 6.15
CA GLY A 99 -8.03 2.99 5.09
C GLY A 99 -7.14 2.25 4.12
N SER A 100 -7.78 1.39 3.32
CA SER A 100 -7.11 0.64 2.27
C SER A 100 -6.83 1.49 1.02
N ALA A 101 -6.37 0.85 -0.02
CA ALA A 101 -5.99 1.36 -1.33
C ALA A 101 -6.90 2.47 -1.93
N ARG A 102 -8.20 2.38 -1.69
CA ARG A 102 -9.17 3.37 -2.19
C ARG A 102 -8.91 4.80 -1.74
N MET A 103 -8.35 5.00 -0.55
CA MET A 103 -8.11 6.35 -0.05
C MET A 103 -7.04 7.10 -0.85
N ASP A 104 -6.02 6.42 -1.38
CA ASP A 104 -5.01 7.07 -2.23
C ASP A 104 -5.56 7.47 -3.61
N THR A 105 -6.42 6.65 -4.19
CA THR A 105 -7.09 6.99 -5.47
C THR A 105 -8.03 8.20 -5.30
N PHE A 106 -8.65 8.36 -4.14
CA PHE A 106 -9.52 9.49 -3.82
C PHE A 106 -8.77 10.78 -3.43
N ARG A 107 -7.46 10.73 -3.23
CA ARG A 107 -6.63 11.95 -3.08
C ARG A 107 -6.71 12.84 -4.32
N GLN A 108 -7.02 12.27 -5.48
CA GLN A 108 -6.97 12.94 -6.77
C GLN A 108 -8.29 13.52 -7.23
N SER A 109 -9.43 13.25 -6.60
CA SER A 109 -10.75 13.68 -7.08
C SER A 109 -11.67 14.24 -6.00
N GLY A 110 -12.30 15.37 -6.23
CA GLY A 110 -13.42 15.92 -5.49
C GLY A 110 -13.06 16.98 -4.43
N GLU A 111 -13.95 17.21 -3.46
CA GLU A 111 -13.83 18.27 -2.45
C GLU A 111 -12.51 18.23 -1.68
N SER A 112 -11.92 19.41 -1.51
CA SER A 112 -10.56 19.57 -1.03
C SER A 112 -10.47 19.48 0.50
N LEU A 113 -9.79 18.46 0.99
CA LEU A 113 -9.22 18.41 2.35
C LEU A 113 -7.83 19.08 2.40
N ALA A 114 -7.45 19.84 1.35
CA ALA A 114 -6.13 20.45 1.23
C ALA A 114 -5.77 21.26 2.47
N GLY A 115 -4.55 21.12 2.92
CA GLY A 115 -4.02 21.80 4.09
C GLY A 115 -4.45 21.23 5.45
N ARG A 116 -5.44 20.31 5.51
CA ARG A 116 -6.00 19.75 6.74
C ARG A 116 -5.36 18.47 7.22
N PHE A 117 -4.54 17.81 6.40
CA PHE A 117 -3.95 16.52 6.73
C PHE A 117 -2.51 16.37 6.26
N PHE A 118 -1.80 15.44 6.88
CA PHE A 118 -0.62 14.80 6.35
C PHE A 118 -0.96 13.37 5.92
N GLY A 119 -0.44 12.95 4.78
CA GLY A 119 -0.68 11.59 4.26
C GLY A 119 0.57 10.76 4.37
N LEU A 120 0.45 9.60 5.00
CA LEU A 120 1.54 8.65 5.21
C LEU A 120 1.17 7.28 4.64
N ARG A 121 2.12 6.60 4.02
CA ARG A 121 1.93 5.26 3.46
C ARG A 121 2.69 4.22 4.27
N LEU A 122 1.95 3.29 4.88
CA LEU A 122 2.54 2.17 5.63
C LEU A 122 2.86 1.01 4.68
N HIS A 123 4.14 0.70 4.57
CA HIS A 123 4.66 -0.40 3.76
C HIS A 123 4.79 -1.70 4.54
N PRO A 124 4.95 -2.86 3.85
CA PRO A 124 5.40 -4.09 4.49
C PRO A 124 6.70 -3.91 5.29
N LEU A 125 6.99 -4.86 6.16
CA LEU A 125 8.19 -4.87 6.99
C LEU A 125 9.45 -4.88 6.13
N SER A 126 10.45 -4.11 6.53
CA SER A 126 11.77 -4.09 5.92
C SER A 126 12.76 -4.93 6.73
N VAL A 127 13.89 -5.25 6.12
CA VAL A 127 15.02 -5.92 6.79
C VAL A 127 15.38 -5.21 8.09
N ARG A 128 15.44 -3.87 8.05
CA ARG A 128 15.74 -3.06 9.23
C ARG A 128 14.70 -3.24 10.34
N GLU A 129 13.40 -3.12 10.02
CA GLU A 129 12.33 -3.28 11.02
C GLU A 129 12.34 -4.68 11.64
N TRP A 130 12.60 -5.71 10.81
CA TRP A 130 12.69 -7.08 11.30
C TRP A 130 13.89 -7.30 12.20
N SER A 131 15.08 -6.82 11.79
CA SER A 131 16.32 -6.89 12.60
C SER A 131 16.16 -6.19 13.94
N GLU A 132 15.66 -4.94 13.94
CA GLU A 132 15.46 -4.15 15.16
C GLU A 132 14.45 -4.80 16.10
N GLN A 133 13.44 -5.50 15.57
CA GLN A 133 12.38 -6.11 16.37
C GLN A 133 12.75 -7.47 16.95
N THR A 134 13.54 -8.26 16.22
CA THR A 134 13.86 -9.64 16.60
C THR A 134 15.28 -9.81 17.14
N GLY A 135 16.15 -8.83 16.95
CA GLY A 135 17.58 -8.95 17.21
C GLY A 135 18.33 -9.79 16.17
N ALA A 136 17.67 -10.18 15.07
CA ALA A 136 18.32 -10.92 14.00
C ALA A 136 19.39 -10.07 13.28
N THR A 137 20.43 -10.73 12.80
CA THR A 137 21.41 -10.06 11.92
C THR A 137 20.73 -9.60 10.62
N PRO A 138 21.25 -8.56 9.93
CA PRO A 138 20.70 -8.12 8.65
C PRO A 138 20.58 -9.26 7.62
N ASP A 139 21.55 -10.15 7.54
CA ASP A 139 21.52 -11.29 6.60
C ASP A 139 20.44 -12.30 6.95
N ALA A 140 20.27 -12.62 8.24
CA ALA A 140 19.20 -13.50 8.69
C ALA A 140 17.81 -12.86 8.45
N ALA A 141 17.69 -11.56 8.66
CA ALA A 141 16.47 -10.80 8.38
C ALA A 141 16.17 -10.76 6.87
N LEU A 142 17.18 -10.59 6.04
CA LEU A 142 17.07 -10.63 4.59
C LEU A 142 16.55 -12.00 4.13
N THR A 143 17.20 -13.09 4.53
CA THR A 143 16.79 -14.47 4.20
C THR A 143 15.35 -14.73 4.63
N HIS A 144 14.99 -14.32 5.85
CA HIS A 144 13.63 -14.47 6.37
C HIS A 144 12.59 -13.75 5.49
N LEU A 145 12.87 -12.52 5.09
CA LEU A 145 11.94 -11.75 4.25
C LEU A 145 11.89 -12.24 2.79
N LEU A 146 12.96 -12.84 2.28
CA LEU A 146 12.94 -13.49 0.97
C LEU A 146 12.01 -14.72 0.97
N GLU A 147 11.96 -15.45 2.07
CA GLU A 147 11.11 -16.63 2.21
C GLU A 147 9.66 -16.27 2.58
N ARG A 148 9.50 -15.38 3.57
CA ARG A 148 8.20 -15.10 4.21
C ARG A 148 7.47 -13.87 3.67
N GLY A 149 8.15 -13.03 2.88
CA GLY A 149 7.64 -11.71 2.50
C GLY A 149 7.63 -10.74 3.69
N GLY A 150 7.20 -9.50 3.42
CA GLY A 150 7.22 -8.43 4.40
C GLY A 150 5.87 -8.14 5.06
N PHE A 151 4.79 -8.86 4.73
CA PHE A 151 3.51 -8.68 5.43
C PHE A 151 3.61 -9.27 6.84
N PRO A 152 3.06 -8.57 7.88
CA PRO A 152 3.25 -8.99 9.26
C PRO A 152 2.81 -10.42 9.56
N GLU A 153 1.65 -10.84 9.06
CA GLU A 153 1.09 -12.15 9.38
C GLU A 153 1.93 -13.31 8.83
N PRO A 154 2.28 -13.39 7.53
CA PRO A 154 3.16 -14.44 7.03
C PRO A 154 4.59 -14.30 7.55
N CYS A 155 5.07 -13.09 7.80
CA CYS A 155 6.39 -12.85 8.37
C CYS A 155 6.51 -13.40 9.79
N LEU A 156 5.45 -13.32 10.60
CA LEU A 156 5.37 -13.82 11.97
C LEU A 156 4.86 -15.27 12.05
N ALA A 157 4.49 -15.89 10.94
CA ALA A 157 3.99 -17.27 10.92
C ALA A 157 5.04 -18.25 11.48
N PRO A 158 4.64 -19.29 12.19
CA PRO A 158 5.57 -20.26 12.81
C PRO A 158 6.36 -21.06 11.76
N ASP A 159 5.75 -21.30 10.58
CA ASP A 159 6.35 -22.08 9.50
C ASP A 159 5.98 -21.55 8.11
N ASN A 160 6.61 -22.08 7.06
CA ASN A 160 6.39 -21.69 5.68
C ASN A 160 5.00 -22.11 5.17
N GLU A 161 4.46 -23.21 5.66
CA GLU A 161 3.15 -23.72 5.25
C GLU A 161 2.04 -22.74 5.66
N GLN A 162 2.08 -22.22 6.88
CA GLN A 162 1.11 -21.23 7.34
C GLN A 162 1.27 -19.90 6.59
N ALA A 163 2.50 -19.47 6.30
CA ALA A 163 2.74 -18.26 5.50
C ALA A 163 2.16 -18.40 4.08
N GLU A 164 2.36 -19.56 3.42
CA GLU A 164 1.80 -19.84 2.10
C GLU A 164 0.28 -19.94 2.12
N ARG A 165 -0.29 -20.58 3.14
CA ARG A 165 -1.74 -20.67 3.33
C ARG A 165 -2.37 -19.28 3.48
N TRP A 166 -1.77 -18.41 4.30
CA TRP A 166 -2.21 -17.03 4.45
C TRP A 166 -2.16 -16.30 3.10
N ARG A 167 -1.04 -16.39 2.40
CA ARG A 167 -0.81 -15.69 1.13
C ARG A 167 -1.84 -16.05 0.08
N ARG A 168 -2.17 -17.35 -0.03
CA ARG A 168 -3.22 -17.82 -0.93
C ARG A 168 -4.59 -17.25 -0.56
N GLN A 169 -4.95 -17.28 0.72
CA GLN A 169 -6.24 -16.76 1.18
C GLN A 169 -6.31 -15.23 1.03
N TYR A 170 -5.24 -14.54 1.34
CA TYR A 170 -5.12 -13.09 1.18
C TYR A 170 -5.30 -12.66 -0.28
N PHE A 171 -4.56 -13.28 -1.19
CA PHE A 171 -4.64 -13.00 -2.62
C PHE A 171 -6.03 -13.30 -3.19
N ASP A 172 -6.58 -14.46 -2.89
CA ASP A 172 -7.93 -14.85 -3.33
C ASP A 172 -9.00 -13.90 -2.75
N GLY A 173 -8.84 -13.47 -1.50
CA GLY A 173 -9.72 -12.50 -0.83
C GLY A 173 -9.68 -11.13 -1.48
N LEU A 174 -8.49 -10.59 -1.76
CA LEU A 174 -8.32 -9.31 -2.46
C LEU A 174 -8.95 -9.34 -3.85
N VAL A 175 -8.66 -10.39 -4.62
CA VAL A 175 -9.18 -10.51 -5.99
C VAL A 175 -10.70 -10.68 -6.00
N ARG A 176 -11.27 -11.45 -5.07
CA ARG A 176 -12.73 -11.66 -5.04
C ARG A 176 -13.50 -10.47 -4.51
N ASN A 177 -13.05 -9.88 -3.41
CA ASN A 177 -13.86 -8.87 -2.71
C ASN A 177 -13.57 -7.46 -3.20
N ASP A 178 -12.27 -7.12 -3.36
CA ASP A 178 -11.87 -5.75 -3.67
C ASP A 178 -11.91 -5.45 -5.15
N VAL A 179 -11.54 -6.43 -6.01
CA VAL A 179 -11.67 -6.26 -7.47
C VAL A 179 -13.13 -6.10 -7.88
N LEU A 180 -14.08 -6.80 -7.23
CA LEU A 180 -15.51 -6.65 -7.51
C LEU A 180 -16.03 -5.23 -7.27
N GLU A 181 -15.39 -4.48 -6.39
CA GLU A 181 -15.75 -3.08 -6.17
C GLU A 181 -15.27 -2.15 -7.30
N PHE A 182 -14.28 -2.57 -8.09
CA PHE A 182 -13.71 -1.79 -9.21
C PHE A 182 -14.14 -2.30 -10.59
N SER A 183 -14.62 -3.55 -10.71
CA SER A 183 -14.94 -4.16 -11.99
C SER A 183 -16.11 -5.15 -11.92
N ARG A 184 -16.59 -5.57 -13.10
CA ARG A 184 -17.66 -6.56 -13.23
C ARG A 184 -17.16 -7.96 -12.87
N ILE A 185 -18.06 -8.83 -12.37
CA ILE A 185 -17.75 -10.23 -12.00
C ILE A 185 -17.00 -11.00 -13.10
N GLN A 186 -17.32 -10.74 -14.37
CA GLN A 186 -16.69 -11.39 -15.52
C GLN A 186 -15.20 -11.06 -15.68
N GLU A 187 -14.75 -9.91 -15.18
CA GLU A 187 -13.34 -9.46 -15.26
C GLU A 187 -12.45 -10.03 -14.15
N VAL A 188 -13.05 -10.50 -13.04
CA VAL A 188 -12.30 -10.98 -11.85
C VAL A 188 -11.37 -12.13 -12.19
N ASN A 189 -11.83 -13.11 -13.00
CA ASN A 189 -11.00 -14.25 -13.41
C ASN A 189 -9.83 -13.82 -14.31
N ALA A 190 -10.06 -12.86 -15.21
CA ALA A 190 -9.02 -12.35 -16.08
C ALA A 190 -7.97 -11.56 -15.31
N ILE A 191 -8.39 -10.74 -14.33
CA ILE A 191 -7.48 -10.01 -13.44
C ILE A 191 -6.66 -10.97 -12.57
N ARG A 192 -7.30 -12.05 -12.05
CA ARG A 192 -6.61 -13.08 -11.28
C ARG A 192 -5.55 -13.79 -12.13
N LEU A 193 -5.89 -14.22 -13.33
CA LEU A 193 -4.96 -14.87 -14.25
C LEU A 193 -3.82 -13.92 -14.64
N PHE A 194 -4.14 -12.65 -14.89
CA PHE A 194 -3.13 -11.63 -15.15
C PHE A 194 -2.15 -11.47 -13.98
N ALA A 195 -2.66 -11.34 -12.76
CA ALA A 195 -1.81 -11.26 -11.59
C ALA A 195 -0.94 -12.51 -11.38
N GLN A 196 -1.46 -13.71 -11.69
CA GLN A 196 -0.67 -14.94 -11.69
C GLN A 196 0.46 -14.91 -12.72
N LEU A 197 0.18 -14.44 -13.96
CA LEU A 197 1.20 -14.29 -15.00
C LEU A 197 2.30 -13.29 -14.63
N LEU A 198 1.98 -12.27 -13.83
CA LEU A 198 2.96 -11.28 -13.37
C LEU A 198 3.96 -11.87 -12.36
N ARG A 199 3.59 -12.91 -11.60
CA ARG A 199 4.43 -13.50 -10.53
C ARG A 199 5.77 -14.02 -11.05
N SER A 200 5.78 -14.57 -12.28
CA SER A 200 6.99 -15.07 -12.95
C SER A 200 7.66 -14.06 -13.88
N ARG A 201 7.16 -12.82 -13.95
CA ARG A 201 7.66 -11.76 -14.84
C ARG A 201 8.14 -10.51 -14.10
N VAL A 202 8.41 -10.67 -12.82
CA VAL A 202 8.97 -9.59 -11.97
C VAL A 202 10.30 -9.12 -12.57
N GLY A 203 10.55 -7.83 -12.50
CA GLY A 203 11.80 -7.22 -12.94
C GLY A 203 12.02 -7.15 -14.47
N SER A 204 11.16 -7.79 -15.26
CA SER A 204 11.25 -7.75 -16.71
C SER A 204 10.35 -6.68 -17.32
N PRO A 205 10.77 -5.98 -18.39
CA PRO A 205 9.92 -5.03 -19.10
C PRO A 205 8.65 -5.71 -19.62
N LEU A 206 7.48 -5.21 -19.20
CA LEU A 206 6.18 -5.83 -19.43
C LEU A 206 5.58 -5.40 -20.77
N SER A 207 5.46 -6.31 -21.72
CA SER A 207 4.70 -6.08 -22.95
C SER A 207 3.20 -6.34 -22.71
N LEU A 208 2.43 -5.29 -22.42
CA LEU A 208 0.99 -5.38 -22.23
C LEU A 208 0.29 -5.94 -23.49
N ALA A 209 0.78 -5.60 -24.70
CA ALA A 209 0.19 -6.10 -25.95
C ALA A 209 0.35 -7.63 -26.10
N SER A 210 1.49 -8.20 -25.69
CA SER A 210 1.71 -9.65 -25.72
C SER A 210 0.77 -10.37 -24.74
N ILE A 211 0.73 -9.92 -23.50
CA ILE A 211 -0.10 -10.55 -22.46
C ILE A 211 -1.60 -10.39 -22.76
N ALA A 212 -2.01 -9.25 -23.30
CA ALA A 212 -3.39 -9.03 -23.70
C ALA A 212 -3.86 -10.05 -24.75
N ARG A 213 -2.98 -10.41 -25.70
CA ARG A 213 -3.24 -11.45 -26.69
C ARG A 213 -3.38 -12.82 -26.04
N ASP A 214 -2.49 -13.16 -25.11
CA ASP A 214 -2.52 -14.43 -24.38
C ASP A 214 -3.80 -14.59 -23.55
N LEU A 215 -4.33 -13.49 -23.01
CA LEU A 215 -5.54 -13.45 -22.19
C LEU A 215 -6.83 -13.23 -23.00
N GLY A 216 -6.75 -13.00 -24.30
CA GLY A 216 -7.93 -12.72 -25.14
C GLY A 216 -8.61 -11.39 -24.81
N VAL A 217 -7.87 -10.39 -24.30
CA VAL A 217 -8.39 -9.06 -23.96
C VAL A 217 -7.68 -7.96 -24.77
N SER A 218 -8.24 -6.75 -24.77
CA SER A 218 -7.56 -5.62 -25.39
C SER A 218 -6.38 -5.12 -24.53
N PRO A 219 -5.32 -4.52 -25.12
CA PRO A 219 -4.25 -3.88 -24.35
C PRO A 219 -4.74 -2.78 -23.41
N VAL A 220 -5.80 -2.06 -23.80
CA VAL A 220 -6.45 -1.03 -22.97
C VAL A 220 -7.11 -1.66 -21.74
N THR A 221 -7.80 -2.79 -21.94
CA THR A 221 -8.40 -3.55 -20.84
C THR A 221 -7.31 -4.07 -19.88
N LEU A 222 -6.21 -4.60 -20.42
CA LEU A 222 -5.12 -5.10 -19.60
C LEU A 222 -4.43 -3.99 -18.80
N LYS A 223 -4.29 -2.79 -19.40
CA LYS A 223 -3.79 -1.62 -18.67
C LYS A 223 -4.71 -1.27 -17.48
N LYS A 224 -6.04 -1.27 -17.68
CA LYS A 224 -7.01 -1.08 -16.61
C LYS A 224 -6.85 -2.12 -15.49
N TYR A 225 -6.58 -3.39 -15.84
CA TYR A 225 -6.33 -4.44 -14.85
C TYR A 225 -5.05 -4.16 -14.05
N LEU A 226 -3.99 -3.70 -14.72
CA LEU A 226 -2.76 -3.29 -14.04
C LEU A 226 -3.03 -2.13 -13.07
N ASP A 227 -3.77 -1.11 -13.51
CA ASP A 227 -4.13 0.05 -12.68
C ASP A 227 -4.96 -0.40 -11.44
N ILE A 228 -5.83 -1.41 -11.57
CA ILE A 228 -6.56 -2.00 -10.44
C ILE A 228 -5.62 -2.72 -9.48
N LEU A 229 -4.68 -3.54 -9.99
CA LEU A 229 -3.71 -4.24 -9.15
C LEU A 229 -2.78 -3.27 -8.40
N GLU A 230 -2.40 -2.16 -9.03
CA GLU A 230 -1.64 -1.08 -8.38
C GLU A 230 -2.50 -0.38 -7.30
N ALA A 231 -3.75 -0.04 -7.62
CA ALA A 231 -4.68 0.60 -6.68
C ALA A 231 -4.95 -0.28 -5.45
N LEU A 232 -4.89 -1.60 -5.59
CA LEU A 232 -5.05 -2.57 -4.48
C LEU A 232 -3.75 -2.86 -3.73
N TYR A 233 -2.64 -2.22 -4.08
CA TYR A 233 -1.32 -2.50 -3.52
C TYR A 233 -0.89 -3.97 -3.65
N ILE A 234 -1.32 -4.64 -4.71
CA ILE A 234 -0.84 -5.98 -5.06
C ILE A 234 0.51 -5.85 -5.76
N VAL A 235 0.57 -4.95 -6.74
CA VAL A 235 1.79 -4.65 -7.48
C VAL A 235 2.07 -3.14 -7.49
N PHE A 236 3.29 -2.79 -7.89
CA PHE A 236 3.65 -1.43 -8.26
C PHE A 236 4.51 -1.45 -9.53
N VAL A 237 4.53 -0.33 -10.23
CA VAL A 237 5.21 -0.19 -11.52
C VAL A 237 6.43 0.67 -11.39
N VAL A 238 7.55 0.20 -11.92
CA VAL A 238 8.77 0.98 -12.10
C VAL A 238 8.91 1.30 -13.58
N ARG A 239 8.91 2.60 -13.92
CA ARG A 239 9.01 3.06 -15.31
C ARG A 239 10.45 3.40 -15.66
N PRO A 240 10.83 3.35 -16.95
CA PRO A 240 12.16 3.79 -17.34
C PRO A 240 12.34 5.28 -17.04
N PHE A 241 13.55 5.64 -16.63
CA PHE A 241 13.94 7.05 -16.51
C PHE A 241 13.94 7.71 -17.88
N HIS A 242 13.26 8.83 -17.99
CA HIS A 242 13.22 9.62 -19.22
C HIS A 242 12.92 11.08 -18.89
N ASP A 243 13.69 12.01 -19.42
CA ASP A 243 13.48 13.46 -19.24
C ASP A 243 12.10 13.93 -19.70
N ASN A 244 11.48 13.19 -20.63
CA ASN A 244 10.12 13.43 -21.09
C ASN A 244 9.17 12.39 -20.50
N ILE A 245 8.34 12.81 -19.53
CA ILE A 245 7.37 11.97 -18.81
C ILE A 245 6.37 11.28 -19.77
N ALA A 246 5.93 11.96 -20.83
CA ALA A 246 5.02 11.38 -21.80
C ALA A 246 5.63 10.21 -22.57
N ARG A 247 6.94 10.24 -22.85
CA ARG A 247 7.67 9.13 -23.46
C ARG A 247 7.93 7.99 -22.46
N ALA A 248 8.24 8.32 -21.21
CA ALA A 248 8.40 7.31 -20.15
C ALA A 248 7.12 6.46 -19.97
N THR A 249 5.95 7.09 -20.06
CA THR A 249 4.66 6.37 -19.92
C THR A 249 4.32 5.45 -21.10
N GLN A 250 4.92 5.65 -22.26
CA GLN A 250 4.72 4.80 -23.45
C GLN A 250 5.66 3.59 -23.51
N GLN A 251 6.71 3.57 -22.71
CA GLN A 251 7.66 2.45 -22.66
C GLN A 251 7.17 1.34 -21.72
N SER A 252 7.68 0.14 -21.94
CA SER A 252 7.29 -1.04 -21.14
C SER A 252 7.71 -0.87 -19.67
N PRO A 253 6.77 -0.87 -18.72
CA PRO A 253 7.13 -0.80 -17.31
C PRO A 253 7.68 -2.13 -16.83
N LYS A 254 8.49 -2.12 -15.75
CA LYS A 254 8.73 -3.29 -14.90
C LYS A 254 7.69 -3.34 -13.81
N VAL A 255 7.28 -4.55 -13.40
CA VAL A 255 6.28 -4.76 -12.36
C VAL A 255 6.89 -5.52 -11.20
N TYR A 256 6.58 -5.09 -9.97
CA TYR A 256 7.02 -5.69 -8.72
C TYR A 256 5.83 -5.88 -7.78
N PHE A 257 5.91 -6.83 -6.87
CA PHE A 257 4.88 -7.11 -5.88
C PHE A 257 5.20 -6.43 -4.54
N TYR A 258 4.18 -5.93 -3.85
CA TYR A 258 4.32 -5.48 -2.46
C TYR A 258 4.67 -6.64 -1.51
N ASP A 259 4.19 -7.86 -1.80
CA ASP A 259 4.60 -9.06 -1.08
C ASP A 259 5.62 -9.86 -1.89
N THR A 260 6.89 -9.83 -1.47
CA THR A 260 7.96 -10.60 -2.09
C THR A 260 7.68 -12.11 -2.11
N GLY A 261 6.91 -12.61 -1.15
CA GLY A 261 6.50 -14.02 -1.14
C GLY A 261 5.57 -14.42 -2.30
N LEU A 262 4.95 -13.48 -3.00
CA LEU A 262 4.16 -13.78 -4.21
C LEU A 262 5.03 -14.02 -5.46
N VAL A 263 6.31 -13.68 -5.42
CA VAL A 263 7.21 -13.79 -6.58
C VAL A 263 7.51 -15.27 -6.85
N GLU A 264 7.21 -15.71 -8.08
CA GLU A 264 7.56 -17.03 -8.59
C GLU A 264 8.85 -16.94 -9.40
N GLY A 265 9.89 -17.61 -8.91
CA GLY A 265 11.21 -17.61 -9.56
C GLY A 265 12.31 -18.01 -8.58
N ASP A 266 13.54 -17.79 -9.01
CA ASP A 266 14.73 -18.03 -8.22
C ASP A 266 14.92 -16.97 -7.11
N GLU A 267 15.95 -17.14 -6.31
CA GLU A 267 16.30 -16.20 -5.25
C GLU A 267 16.64 -14.80 -5.78
N GLY A 268 17.26 -14.73 -6.97
CA GLY A 268 17.60 -13.46 -7.61
C GLY A 268 16.39 -12.59 -7.89
N LEU A 269 15.32 -13.17 -8.47
CA LEU A 269 14.06 -12.44 -8.73
C LEU A 269 13.38 -11.98 -7.44
N ARG A 270 13.39 -12.81 -6.40
CA ARG A 270 12.86 -12.45 -5.08
C ARG A 270 13.68 -11.33 -4.44
N PHE A 271 15.00 -11.41 -4.56
CA PHE A 271 15.91 -10.37 -4.06
C PHE A 271 15.68 -9.05 -4.78
N GLU A 272 15.59 -9.05 -6.11
CA GLU A 272 15.29 -7.86 -6.91
C GLU A 272 13.95 -7.23 -6.47
N ASN A 273 12.92 -8.04 -6.28
CA ASN A 273 11.62 -7.55 -5.79
C ASN A 273 11.71 -6.96 -4.38
N LEU A 274 12.48 -7.56 -3.49
CA LEU A 274 12.66 -7.04 -2.13
C LEU A 274 13.42 -5.71 -2.13
N VAL A 275 14.43 -5.56 -2.99
CA VAL A 275 15.14 -4.30 -3.21
C VAL A 275 14.18 -3.24 -3.77
N ALA A 276 13.36 -3.60 -4.77
CA ALA A 276 12.35 -2.70 -5.34
C ALA A 276 11.38 -2.18 -4.28
N THR A 277 10.86 -3.06 -3.40
CA THR A 277 9.98 -2.66 -2.29
C THR A 277 10.66 -1.76 -1.28
N ALA A 278 11.94 -2.03 -0.96
CA ALA A 278 12.70 -1.19 -0.04
C ALA A 278 12.95 0.21 -0.62
N LEU A 279 13.28 0.30 -1.90
CA LEU A 279 13.48 1.57 -2.60
C LEU A 279 12.17 2.34 -2.76
N LEU A 280 11.06 1.67 -3.12
CA LEU A 280 9.74 2.29 -3.17
C LEU A 280 9.37 2.89 -1.81
N LYS A 281 9.57 2.13 -0.72
CA LYS A 281 9.33 2.60 0.65
C LYS A 281 10.16 3.84 0.97
N HIS A 282 11.42 3.87 0.57
CA HIS A 282 12.32 5.02 0.76
C HIS A 282 11.84 6.25 0.00
N VAL A 283 11.54 6.11 -1.30
CA VAL A 283 11.04 7.19 -2.16
C VAL A 283 9.72 7.75 -1.62
N GLN A 284 8.79 6.87 -1.24
CA GLN A 284 7.51 7.29 -0.70
C GLN A 284 7.64 7.93 0.68
N TRP A 285 8.58 7.50 1.51
CA TRP A 285 8.90 8.17 2.76
C TRP A 285 9.45 9.58 2.52
N GLN A 286 10.36 9.77 1.56
CA GLN A 286 10.86 11.10 1.20
C GLN A 286 9.73 12.01 0.72
N HIS A 287 8.83 11.50 -0.09
CA HIS A 287 7.68 12.24 -0.57
C HIS A 287 6.71 12.60 0.57
N ASP A 288 6.29 11.62 1.38
CA ASP A 288 5.27 11.80 2.41
C ASP A 288 5.78 12.63 3.61
N VAL A 289 7.06 12.47 3.98
CA VAL A 289 7.64 13.07 5.19
C VAL A 289 8.48 14.31 4.91
N GLN A 290 9.20 14.33 3.78
CA GLN A 290 10.12 15.43 3.44
C GLN A 290 9.58 16.34 2.33
N GLY A 291 8.46 15.97 1.68
CA GLY A 291 7.90 16.75 0.56
C GLY A 291 8.79 16.74 -0.69
N LYS A 292 9.70 15.77 -0.82
CA LYS A 292 10.57 15.65 -2.00
C LYS A 292 9.86 14.93 -3.13
N GLU A 293 10.02 15.43 -4.34
CA GLU A 293 9.52 14.79 -5.57
C GLU A 293 10.59 13.82 -6.10
N THR A 294 10.79 12.71 -5.39
CA THR A 294 11.71 11.64 -5.82
C THR A 294 10.93 10.54 -6.52
N GLY A 295 11.52 9.96 -7.56
CA GLY A 295 10.95 8.86 -8.34
C GLY A 295 11.81 7.60 -8.28
N LEU A 296 11.17 6.42 -8.42
CA LEU A 296 11.85 5.14 -8.63
C LEU A 296 11.72 4.76 -10.10
N HIS A 297 12.85 4.55 -10.76
CA HIS A 297 12.96 4.28 -12.17
C HIS A 297 13.92 3.13 -12.44
N TYR A 298 13.92 2.60 -13.66
CA TYR A 298 15.03 1.81 -14.21
C TYR A 298 15.64 2.54 -15.40
N ILE A 299 16.89 2.20 -15.76
CA ILE A 299 17.54 2.79 -16.93
C ILE A 299 17.85 1.65 -17.91
N ARG A 300 17.47 1.84 -19.19
CA ARG A 300 17.81 0.92 -20.25
C ARG A 300 18.32 1.70 -21.45
N THR A 301 19.52 1.36 -21.90
CA THR A 301 20.14 1.97 -23.08
C THR A 301 19.62 1.33 -24.38
N LYS A 302 19.86 1.98 -25.51
CA LYS A 302 19.50 1.43 -26.83
C LYS A 302 20.29 0.14 -27.15
N ASP A 303 21.47 0.00 -26.59
CA ASP A 303 22.34 -1.16 -26.78
C ASP A 303 22.01 -2.33 -25.84
N GLY A 304 20.95 -2.18 -25.03
CA GLY A 304 20.43 -3.23 -24.15
C GLY A 304 21.07 -3.29 -22.76
N ALA A 305 22.04 -2.43 -22.44
CA ALA A 305 22.54 -2.33 -21.07
C ALA A 305 21.45 -1.78 -20.14
N GLU A 306 21.34 -2.35 -18.93
CA GLU A 306 20.27 -2.03 -18.00
C GLU A 306 20.80 -1.79 -16.58
N VAL A 307 20.22 -0.81 -15.90
CA VAL A 307 20.32 -0.59 -14.46
C VAL A 307 18.94 -0.75 -13.88
N ASP A 308 18.76 -1.73 -12.99
CA ASP A 308 17.45 -2.13 -12.49
C ASP A 308 16.75 -1.04 -11.71
N PHE A 309 17.50 -0.21 -10.97
CA PHE A 309 16.92 0.87 -10.17
C PHE A 309 17.75 2.15 -10.25
N ALA A 310 17.04 3.27 -10.43
CA ALA A 310 17.56 4.62 -10.36
C ALA A 310 16.60 5.49 -9.55
N LEU A 311 17.15 6.37 -8.74
CA LEU A 311 16.39 7.37 -7.99
C LEU A 311 16.60 8.75 -8.65
N SER A 312 15.53 9.51 -8.84
CA SER A 312 15.57 10.85 -9.45
C SER A 312 15.19 11.93 -8.44
#